data_5a42366df44ff81b28cc03bf6ef5c0dc
#
_entry.id   5a42366df44ff81b28cc03bf6ef5c0dc
#
_cell.length_a   1.000
_cell.length_b   1.000
_cell.length_c   1.000
_cell.angle_alpha   90.00
_cell.angle_beta   90.00
_cell.angle_gamma   90.00
#
_symmetry.space_group_name_H-M   'P 1'
#
loop_
_entity.id
_entity.type
_entity.pdbx_description
1 polymer ?
#
loop_
_entity_poly.entity_id
_entity_poly.type
_entity_poly.pdbx_seq_one_letter_code
_entity_poly.pdbx_strand_id
1 'polypeptide(L)'
;MRPTNQSRTASILLAESNPQIRTAIRSILLHYHFSNVTEASDSKAFIDSIRSAPYGVILLDSGIPNLDAVAVTRFIRSGKLGINRTAIIILLAHRSDMTFVYEAREAGVTELVVKPFSSSVLMTRLVGALEKPRPFITSDGYNGPCRRTGRVEPDIEPPKQRIEDQGVTRNEELVILSRDAS
;
A
#
# COMPACT_ATOMS: atom_id res chain seq x y z
N MET A 1 3.87 -17.56 11.35
CA MET A 1 4.36 -18.01 10.03
C MET A 1 5.76 -17.45 9.85
N ARG A 2 6.75 -18.26 9.46
CA ARG A 2 8.13 -17.79 9.25
C ARG A 2 8.36 -17.58 7.75
N PRO A 3 8.99 -16.47 7.33
CA PRO A 3 9.26 -16.21 5.91
C PRO A 3 10.27 -17.22 5.35
N THR A 4 10.11 -17.59 4.08
CA THR A 4 11.07 -18.38 3.33
C THR A 4 12.34 -17.58 3.02
N ASN A 5 13.44 -18.22 2.62
CA ASN A 5 14.66 -17.50 2.25
C ASN A 5 14.41 -16.55 1.08
N GLN A 6 13.56 -16.91 0.13
CA GLN A 6 13.21 -16.07 -1.02
C GLN A 6 12.40 -14.83 -0.60
N SER A 7 11.49 -14.97 0.37
CA SER A 7 10.71 -13.83 0.89
C SER A 7 11.59 -12.81 1.60
N ARG A 8 12.65 -13.25 2.27
CA ARG A 8 13.56 -12.37 3.05
C ARG A 8 14.40 -11.43 2.20
N THR A 9 14.58 -11.72 0.92
CA THR A 9 15.33 -10.86 -0.01
C THR A 9 14.49 -9.74 -0.61
N ALA A 10 13.19 -9.69 -0.31
CA ALA A 10 12.30 -8.65 -0.82
C ALA A 10 12.77 -7.26 -0.39
N SER A 11 12.84 -6.33 -1.36
CA SER A 11 13.05 -4.91 -1.09
C SER A 11 11.76 -4.30 -0.54
N ILE A 12 11.84 -3.66 0.61
CA ILE A 12 10.68 -3.08 1.31
C ILE A 12 10.85 -1.57 1.39
N LEU A 13 9.84 -0.81 0.96
CA LEU A 13 9.71 0.60 1.28
C LEU A 13 8.75 0.73 2.47
N LEU A 14 9.23 1.27 3.58
CA LEU A 14 8.45 1.58 4.77
C LEU A 14 8.19 3.09 4.83
N ALA A 15 6.96 3.48 4.55
CA ALA A 15 6.50 4.86 4.62
C ALA A 15 5.63 5.07 5.88
N GLU A 16 6.19 5.78 6.85
CA GLU A 16 5.57 6.06 8.15
C GLU A 16 6.14 7.38 8.70
N SER A 17 5.29 8.35 8.99
CA SER A 17 5.72 9.67 9.45
C SER A 17 6.14 9.67 10.93
N ASN A 18 5.49 8.87 11.77
CA ASN A 18 5.84 8.78 13.18
C ASN A 18 7.14 8.00 13.37
N PRO A 19 8.22 8.62 13.94
CA PRO A 19 9.52 7.97 14.05
C PRO A 19 9.51 6.76 15.01
N GLN A 20 8.70 6.78 16.07
CA GLN A 20 8.62 5.68 17.03
C GLN A 20 7.95 4.46 16.37
N ILE A 21 6.84 4.67 15.65
CA ILE A 21 6.13 3.60 14.93
C ILE A 21 7.02 3.07 13.81
N ARG A 22 7.70 3.94 13.04
CA ARG A 22 8.63 3.54 11.98
C ARG A 22 9.76 2.67 12.52
N THR A 23 10.38 3.07 13.62
CA THR A 23 11.43 2.29 14.30
C THR A 23 10.91 0.94 14.79
N ALA A 24 9.71 0.91 15.38
CA ALA A 24 9.09 -0.34 15.83
C ALA A 24 8.82 -1.30 14.68
N ILE A 25 8.23 -0.81 13.57
CA ILE A 25 7.98 -1.64 12.38
C ILE A 25 9.31 -2.15 11.79
N ARG A 26 10.32 -1.28 11.68
CA ARG A 26 11.65 -1.69 11.21
C ARG A 26 12.26 -2.79 12.08
N SER A 27 12.16 -2.66 13.41
CA SER A 27 12.66 -3.68 14.35
C SER A 27 11.94 -5.01 14.18
N ILE A 28 10.61 -4.99 13.95
CA ILE A 28 9.83 -6.19 13.62
C ILE A 28 10.35 -6.82 12.34
N LEU A 29 10.52 -6.05 11.27
CA LEU A 29 11.02 -6.56 9.99
C LEU A 29 12.40 -7.21 10.13
N LEU A 30 13.33 -6.54 10.83
CA LEU A 30 14.67 -7.08 11.08
C LEU A 30 14.64 -8.37 11.91
N HIS A 31 13.78 -8.45 12.94
CA HIS A 31 13.59 -9.67 13.74
C HIS A 31 13.17 -10.87 12.87
N TYR A 32 12.39 -10.62 11.81
CA TYR A 32 11.98 -11.65 10.84
C TYR A 32 12.93 -11.78 9.64
N HIS A 33 14.14 -11.16 9.74
CA HIS A 33 15.23 -11.21 8.75
C HIS A 33 14.94 -10.49 7.42
N PHE A 34 14.03 -9.52 7.40
CA PHE A 34 13.90 -8.57 6.29
C PHE A 34 14.89 -7.42 6.52
N SER A 35 16.03 -7.46 5.85
CA SER A 35 17.10 -6.47 6.03
C SER A 35 17.12 -5.36 4.97
N ASN A 36 16.51 -5.61 3.80
CA ASN A 36 16.48 -4.64 2.71
C ASN A 36 15.26 -3.71 2.85
N VAL A 37 15.36 -2.76 3.79
CA VAL A 37 14.29 -1.82 4.13
C VAL A 37 14.76 -0.39 3.90
N THR A 38 14.08 0.31 2.99
CA THR A 38 14.19 1.77 2.79
C THR A 38 13.10 2.46 3.59
N GLU A 39 13.42 3.53 4.28
CA GLU A 39 12.47 4.29 5.08
C GLU A 39 12.13 5.63 4.41
N ALA A 40 10.85 6.00 4.44
CA ALA A 40 10.36 7.31 4.05
C ALA A 40 9.58 7.92 5.22
N SER A 41 9.98 9.10 5.67
CA SER A 41 9.41 9.78 6.84
C SER A 41 8.26 10.73 6.49
N ASP A 42 8.10 11.06 5.22
CA ASP A 42 7.14 12.04 4.74
C ASP A 42 6.73 11.74 3.29
N SER A 43 5.78 12.52 2.78
CA SER A 43 5.25 12.37 1.42
C SER A 43 6.32 12.56 0.35
N LYS A 44 7.24 13.52 0.51
CA LYS A 44 8.30 13.80 -0.45
C LYS A 44 9.28 12.63 -0.52
N ALA A 45 9.80 12.17 0.63
CA ALA A 45 10.72 11.03 0.70
C ALA A 45 10.08 9.76 0.11
N PHE A 46 8.77 9.56 0.33
CA PHE A 46 8.03 8.45 -0.26
C PHE A 46 7.98 8.53 -1.79
N ILE A 47 7.59 9.67 -2.35
CA ILE A 47 7.49 9.86 -3.81
C ILE A 47 8.86 9.73 -4.47
N ASP A 48 9.91 10.33 -3.90
CA ASP A 48 11.28 10.24 -4.41
C ASP A 48 11.76 8.77 -4.42
N SER A 49 11.48 8.01 -3.35
CA SER A 49 11.81 6.58 -3.27
C SER A 49 11.09 5.75 -4.33
N ILE A 50 9.76 5.92 -4.47
CA ILE A 50 8.97 5.18 -5.46
C ILE A 50 9.43 5.42 -6.90
N ARG A 51 9.91 6.63 -7.21
CA ARG A 51 10.40 6.99 -8.54
C ARG A 51 11.81 6.48 -8.82
N SER A 52 12.63 6.35 -7.78
CA SER A 52 14.07 6.05 -7.93
C SER A 52 14.42 4.58 -7.90
N ALA A 53 13.62 3.71 -7.29
CA ALA A 53 13.97 2.31 -7.09
C ALA A 53 12.77 1.35 -7.17
N PRO A 54 13.02 0.07 -7.56
CA PRO A 54 12.02 -0.98 -7.49
C PRO A 54 11.87 -1.53 -6.07
N TYR A 55 10.63 -1.73 -5.65
CA TYR A 55 10.28 -2.37 -4.38
C TYR A 55 9.39 -3.59 -4.61
N GLY A 56 9.69 -4.68 -3.92
CA GLY A 56 8.82 -5.85 -3.88
C GLY A 56 7.60 -5.61 -2.97
N VAL A 57 7.80 -4.83 -1.90
CA VAL A 57 6.77 -4.50 -0.92
C VAL A 57 6.81 -3.01 -0.57
N ILE A 58 5.63 -2.43 -0.42
CA ILE A 58 5.42 -1.07 0.07
C ILE A 58 4.51 -1.16 1.30
N LEU A 59 5.06 -0.84 2.48
CA LEU A 59 4.29 -0.62 3.70
C LEU A 59 3.97 0.88 3.76
N LEU A 60 2.71 1.25 3.56
CA LEU A 60 2.29 2.63 3.43
C LEU A 60 1.33 3.00 4.57
N ASP A 61 1.73 3.94 5.41
CA ASP A 61 0.82 4.52 6.40
C ASP A 61 -0.20 5.45 5.75
N SER A 62 -1.47 5.29 6.12
CA SER A 62 -2.56 6.15 5.64
C SER A 62 -2.58 7.54 6.28
N GLY A 63 -1.78 7.76 7.31
CA GLY A 63 -1.70 9.02 8.07
C GLY A 63 -0.50 9.90 7.72
N ILE A 64 0.21 9.63 6.63
CA ILE A 64 1.32 10.50 6.20
C ILE A 64 0.74 11.87 5.83
N PRO A 65 1.23 12.96 6.43
CA PRO A 65 0.77 14.31 6.08
C PRO A 65 0.95 14.61 4.58
N ASN A 66 -0.02 15.29 4.00
CA ASN A 66 -0.01 15.71 2.60
C ASN A 66 0.09 14.54 1.58
N LEU A 67 -0.30 13.33 1.97
CA LEU A 67 -0.35 12.17 1.10
C LEU A 67 -1.70 11.46 1.23
N ASP A 68 -2.46 11.40 0.15
CA ASP A 68 -3.61 10.51 0.05
C ASP A 68 -3.11 9.11 -0.33
N ALA A 69 -3.12 8.20 0.64
CA ALA A 69 -2.60 6.84 0.46
C ALA A 69 -3.43 6.01 -0.54
N VAL A 70 -4.73 6.28 -0.67
CA VAL A 70 -5.61 5.62 -1.64
C VAL A 70 -5.34 6.16 -3.04
N ALA A 71 -5.27 7.49 -3.19
CA ALA A 71 -4.97 8.12 -4.47
C ALA A 71 -3.57 7.73 -4.98
N VAL A 72 -2.55 7.80 -4.12
CA VAL A 72 -1.18 7.43 -4.54
C VAL A 72 -1.08 5.94 -4.90
N THR A 73 -1.84 5.07 -4.25
CA THR A 73 -1.92 3.65 -4.64
C THR A 73 -2.46 3.51 -6.07
N ARG A 74 -3.52 4.24 -6.44
CA ARG A 74 -4.04 4.26 -7.82
C ARG A 74 -2.98 4.73 -8.82
N PHE A 75 -2.20 5.77 -8.48
CA PHE A 75 -1.10 6.26 -9.33
C PHE A 75 0.00 5.22 -9.50
N ILE A 76 0.40 4.53 -8.45
CA ILE A 76 1.37 3.42 -8.53
C ILE A 76 0.81 2.33 -9.46
N ARG A 77 -0.44 1.93 -9.27
CA ARG A 77 -1.10 0.87 -10.06
C ARG A 77 -1.29 1.23 -11.53
N SER A 78 -1.47 2.50 -11.85
CA SER A 78 -1.54 2.98 -13.24
C SER A 78 -0.18 2.98 -13.95
N GLY A 79 0.93 2.81 -13.22
CA GLY A 79 2.29 2.93 -13.76
C GLY A 79 2.81 4.36 -13.92
N LYS A 80 2.02 5.38 -13.56
CA LYS A 80 2.40 6.81 -13.66
C LYS A 80 3.53 7.20 -12.70
N LEU A 81 3.71 6.45 -11.60
CA LEU A 81 4.78 6.68 -10.62
C LEU A 81 5.97 5.70 -10.78
N GLY A 82 6.21 5.21 -11.99
CA GLY A 82 7.38 4.40 -12.30
C GLY A 82 7.14 2.88 -12.25
N ILE A 83 8.16 2.13 -11.83
CA ILE A 83 8.27 0.68 -12.04
C ILE A 83 7.58 -0.18 -10.97
N ASN A 84 6.98 0.45 -9.94
CA ASN A 84 6.41 -0.25 -8.78
C ASN A 84 4.95 -0.71 -8.95
N ARG A 85 4.45 -0.75 -10.19
CA ARG A 85 3.05 -1.06 -10.50
C ARG A 85 2.55 -2.37 -9.88
N THR A 86 3.38 -3.40 -9.84
CA THR A 86 3.02 -4.74 -9.35
C THR A 86 3.48 -5.01 -7.91
N ALA A 87 4.13 -4.06 -7.25
CA ALA A 87 4.58 -4.21 -5.87
C ALA A 87 3.42 -4.62 -4.94
N ILE A 88 3.72 -5.40 -3.92
CA ILE A 88 2.77 -5.69 -2.84
C ILE A 88 2.59 -4.40 -2.03
N ILE A 89 1.38 -3.84 -1.98
CA ILE A 89 1.07 -2.66 -1.18
C ILE A 89 0.25 -3.10 0.03
N ILE A 90 0.84 -2.90 1.22
CA ILE A 90 0.17 -3.12 2.51
C ILE A 90 -0.12 -1.75 3.11
N LEU A 91 -1.40 -1.41 3.22
CA LEU A 91 -1.84 -0.14 3.78
C LEU A 91 -1.97 -0.27 5.31
N LEU A 92 -1.20 0.53 6.05
CA LEU A 92 -1.30 0.64 7.51
C LEU A 92 -2.34 1.72 7.83
N ALA A 93 -3.54 1.30 8.20
CA ALA A 93 -4.70 2.18 8.25
C ALA A 93 -5.02 2.65 9.67
N HIS A 94 -5.39 3.93 9.82
CA HIS A 94 -5.97 4.49 11.04
C HIS A 94 -7.50 4.35 11.08
N ARG A 95 -8.11 3.94 9.97
CA ARG A 95 -9.55 3.78 9.79
C ARG A 95 -9.86 2.37 9.30
N SER A 96 -11.02 1.87 9.69
CA SER A 96 -11.53 0.54 9.28
C SER A 96 -13.02 0.58 8.88
N ASP A 97 -13.55 1.78 8.61
CA ASP A 97 -14.91 1.90 8.10
C ASP A 97 -15.02 1.28 6.69
N MET A 98 -16.21 0.77 6.38
CA MET A 98 -16.45 0.01 5.16
C MET A 98 -16.14 0.81 3.89
N THR A 99 -16.42 2.11 3.90
CA THR A 99 -16.15 2.98 2.75
C THR A 99 -14.66 3.04 2.45
N PHE A 100 -13.84 3.29 3.48
CA PHE A 100 -12.38 3.33 3.34
C PHE A 100 -11.80 1.99 2.90
N VAL A 101 -12.25 0.88 3.49
CA VAL A 101 -11.81 -0.47 3.10
C VAL A 101 -12.13 -0.74 1.63
N TYR A 102 -13.33 -0.37 1.19
CA TYR A 102 -13.73 -0.51 -0.21
C TYR A 102 -12.86 0.35 -1.13
N GLU A 103 -12.66 1.63 -0.82
CA GLU A 103 -11.82 2.55 -1.60
C GLU A 103 -10.38 2.06 -1.73
N ALA A 104 -9.78 1.58 -0.64
CA ALA A 104 -8.43 1.01 -0.62
C ALA A 104 -8.35 -0.25 -1.53
N ARG A 105 -9.35 -1.11 -1.46
CA ARG A 105 -9.45 -2.30 -2.32
C ARG A 105 -9.58 -1.92 -3.80
N GLU A 106 -10.44 -0.94 -4.11
CA GLU A 106 -10.62 -0.43 -5.48
C GLU A 106 -9.37 0.26 -6.01
N ALA A 107 -8.57 0.88 -5.14
CA ALA A 107 -7.29 1.46 -5.51
C ALA A 107 -6.21 0.41 -5.83
N GLY A 108 -6.42 -0.87 -5.49
CA GLY A 108 -5.46 -1.94 -5.73
C GLY A 108 -4.50 -2.19 -4.57
N VAL A 109 -4.89 -1.86 -3.33
CA VAL A 109 -4.17 -2.28 -2.12
C VAL A 109 -4.17 -3.81 -2.04
N THR A 110 -3.03 -4.41 -1.71
CA THR A 110 -2.92 -5.87 -1.59
C THR A 110 -3.47 -6.36 -0.26
N GLU A 111 -3.07 -5.73 0.83
CA GLU A 111 -3.52 -6.04 2.19
C GLU A 111 -3.74 -4.75 2.98
N LEU A 112 -4.69 -4.79 3.92
CA LEU A 112 -4.97 -3.69 4.84
C LEU A 112 -4.73 -4.17 6.26
N VAL A 113 -3.98 -3.39 7.03
CA VAL A 113 -3.67 -3.65 8.44
C VAL A 113 -4.09 -2.44 9.26
N VAL A 114 -5.07 -2.61 10.13
CA VAL A 114 -5.63 -1.51 10.95
C VAL A 114 -4.78 -1.31 12.20
N LYS A 115 -4.41 -0.08 12.49
CA LYS A 115 -3.72 0.32 13.73
C LYS A 115 -4.71 0.44 14.91
N PRO A 116 -4.34 -0.02 16.11
CA PRO A 116 -3.07 -0.65 16.48
C PRO A 116 -3.03 -2.13 16.08
N PHE A 117 -1.86 -2.62 15.68
CA PHE A 117 -1.67 -4.02 15.30
C PHE A 117 -0.48 -4.66 16.05
N SER A 118 -0.51 -5.96 16.19
CA SER A 118 0.63 -6.74 16.73
C SER A 118 1.63 -7.09 15.63
N SER A 119 2.88 -7.39 16.03
CA SER A 119 3.90 -7.89 15.10
C SER A 119 3.45 -9.14 14.34
N SER A 120 2.72 -10.03 15.00
CA SER A 120 2.20 -11.25 14.38
C SER A 120 1.18 -10.95 13.27
N VAL A 121 0.31 -9.97 13.45
CA VAL A 121 -0.67 -9.56 12.43
C VAL A 121 0.05 -8.99 11.21
N LEU A 122 0.97 -8.03 11.41
CA LEU A 122 1.73 -7.44 10.31
C LEU A 122 2.49 -8.53 9.53
N MET A 123 3.19 -9.41 10.24
CA MET A 123 3.99 -10.46 9.61
C MET A 123 3.14 -11.51 8.89
N THR A 124 1.99 -11.87 9.44
CA THR A 124 1.07 -12.81 8.77
C THR A 124 0.59 -12.24 7.43
N ARG A 125 0.26 -10.95 7.37
CA ARG A 125 -0.17 -10.27 6.13
C ARG A 125 0.99 -10.15 5.14
N LEU A 126 2.15 -9.69 5.60
CA LEU A 126 3.34 -9.53 4.76
C LEU A 126 3.81 -10.85 4.15
N VAL A 127 4.04 -11.86 4.99
CA VAL A 127 4.51 -13.18 4.55
C VAL A 127 3.45 -13.86 3.67
N GLY A 128 2.17 -13.75 4.05
CA GLY A 128 1.08 -14.30 3.24
C GLY A 128 1.01 -13.70 1.84
N ALA A 129 1.22 -12.40 1.71
CA ALA A 129 1.23 -11.72 0.41
C ALA A 129 2.47 -12.07 -0.43
N LEU A 130 3.63 -12.27 0.21
CA LEU A 130 4.87 -12.66 -0.47
C LEU A 130 4.88 -14.11 -0.94
N GLU A 131 4.36 -15.03 -0.13
CA GLU A 131 4.40 -16.47 -0.42
C GLU A 131 3.24 -16.94 -1.30
N LYS A 132 2.13 -16.20 -1.28
CA LYS A 132 0.95 -16.48 -2.10
C LYS A 132 0.50 -15.22 -2.83
N PRO A 133 1.32 -14.71 -3.75
CA PRO A 133 1.00 -13.48 -4.47
C PRO A 133 -0.28 -13.69 -5.29
N ARG A 134 -1.17 -12.72 -5.20
CA ARG A 134 -2.37 -12.70 -6.05
C ARG A 134 -1.98 -12.32 -7.48
N PRO A 135 -2.56 -12.93 -8.51
CA PRO A 135 -2.35 -12.49 -9.89
C PRO A 135 -2.68 -11.02 -10.04
N PHE A 136 -1.83 -10.28 -10.77
CA PHE A 136 -2.10 -8.88 -11.09
C PHE A 136 -3.06 -8.81 -12.28
N ILE A 137 -4.13 -8.04 -12.12
CA ILE A 137 -5.18 -7.87 -13.13
C ILE A 137 -5.13 -6.45 -13.67
N THR A 138 -5.21 -6.34 -14.99
CA THR A 138 -5.42 -5.08 -15.70
C THR A 138 -6.70 -5.19 -16.49
N SER A 139 -7.67 -4.34 -16.18
CA SER A 139 -8.95 -4.23 -16.89
C SER A 139 -9.39 -2.78 -16.94
N ASP A 140 -10.41 -2.47 -17.74
CA ASP A 140 -11.03 -1.15 -17.74
C ASP A 140 -11.53 -0.81 -16.34
N GLY A 141 -10.99 0.28 -15.77
CA GLY A 141 -11.34 0.77 -14.42
C GLY A 141 -10.65 0.08 -13.25
N TYR A 142 -9.79 -0.96 -13.45
CA TYR A 142 -9.05 -1.56 -12.34
C TYR A 142 -7.66 -2.05 -12.72
N ASN A 143 -6.69 -1.64 -11.92
CA ASN A 143 -5.32 -2.16 -11.98
C ASN A 143 -4.89 -2.59 -10.57
N GLY A 144 -4.62 -3.86 -10.36
CA GLY A 144 -4.23 -4.33 -9.03
C GLY A 144 -4.27 -5.84 -8.86
N PRO A 145 -4.03 -6.34 -7.63
CA PRO A 145 -4.12 -7.76 -7.34
C PRO A 145 -5.56 -8.27 -7.51
N CYS A 146 -5.72 -9.50 -7.98
CA CYS A 146 -7.03 -10.13 -8.15
C CYS A 146 -7.84 -10.05 -6.86
N ARG A 147 -9.09 -9.55 -6.94
CA ARG A 147 -10.01 -9.41 -5.82
C ARG A 147 -10.73 -10.70 -5.48
N ARG A 148 -10.78 -11.64 -6.43
CA ARG A 148 -11.42 -12.95 -6.27
C ARG A 148 -10.45 -13.88 -5.56
N THR A 149 -10.37 -13.78 -4.24
CA THR A 149 -9.72 -14.80 -3.43
C THR A 149 -10.80 -15.77 -2.99
N GLY A 150 -10.53 -17.08 -3.04
CA GLY A 150 -11.45 -18.12 -2.57
C GLY A 150 -11.71 -18.11 -1.05
N ARG A 151 -11.49 -17.01 -0.36
CA ARG A 151 -12.06 -16.70 0.93
C ARG A 151 -13.44 -16.11 0.67
N VAL A 152 -14.46 -16.81 1.11
CA VAL A 152 -15.82 -16.30 1.25
C VAL A 152 -15.74 -15.11 2.20
N GLU A 153 -15.55 -13.90 1.66
CA GLU A 153 -15.92 -12.70 2.39
C GLU A 153 -17.45 -12.69 2.42
N PRO A 154 -18.09 -12.33 3.55
CA PRO A 154 -19.54 -12.20 3.57
C PRO A 154 -19.95 -11.30 2.40
N ASP A 155 -21.02 -11.68 1.70
CA ASP A 155 -21.61 -10.94 0.58
C ASP A 155 -21.93 -9.51 1.03
N ILE A 156 -20.96 -8.61 0.89
CA ILE A 156 -21.17 -7.19 1.07
C ILE A 156 -21.53 -6.68 -0.31
N GLU A 157 -22.82 -6.46 -0.53
CA GLU A 157 -23.27 -5.75 -1.73
C GLU A 157 -22.48 -4.44 -1.85
N PRO A 158 -21.82 -4.18 -2.98
CA PRO A 158 -21.15 -2.92 -3.20
C PRO A 158 -22.20 -1.80 -3.11
N PRO A 159 -21.86 -0.65 -2.49
CA PRO A 159 -22.76 0.50 -2.53
C PRO A 159 -23.12 0.80 -3.99
N LYS A 160 -24.41 0.94 -4.28
CA LYS A 160 -24.97 1.11 -5.64
C LYS A 160 -24.63 2.44 -6.32
N GLN A 161 -23.61 3.15 -5.89
CA GLN A 161 -23.12 4.34 -6.56
C GLN A 161 -21.78 4.03 -7.23
N ARG A 162 -21.85 3.81 -8.56
CA ARG A 162 -20.72 4.02 -9.45
C ARG A 162 -20.28 5.47 -9.26
N ILE A 163 -19.14 5.68 -8.64
CA ILE A 163 -18.45 6.97 -8.74
C ILE A 163 -18.05 7.03 -10.23
N GLU A 164 -18.71 7.89 -10.99
CA GLU A 164 -18.34 8.17 -12.37
C GLU A 164 -16.86 8.57 -12.34
N ASP A 165 -16.08 7.94 -13.21
CA ASP A 165 -14.68 8.23 -13.48
C ASP A 165 -14.57 9.70 -13.93
N GLN A 166 -14.47 10.61 -12.97
CA GLN A 166 -14.06 11.98 -13.28
C GLN A 166 -12.59 11.89 -13.66
N GLY A 167 -12.37 12.01 -14.97
CA GLY A 167 -11.06 11.92 -15.59
C GLY A 167 -10.04 12.73 -14.81
N VAL A 168 -9.06 12.01 -14.26
CA VAL A 168 -7.93 12.61 -13.54
C VAL A 168 -7.14 13.44 -14.53
N THR A 169 -7.40 14.73 -14.54
CA THR A 169 -6.70 15.72 -15.37
C THR A 169 -5.30 15.98 -14.81
N ARG A 170 -4.41 16.44 -15.68
CA ARG A 170 -2.99 16.74 -15.43
C ARG A 170 -2.71 17.62 -14.19
N ASN A 171 -3.74 18.25 -13.61
CA ASN A 171 -3.66 19.11 -12.43
C ASN A 171 -3.65 18.35 -11.09
N GLU A 172 -4.03 17.07 -11.04
CA GLU A 172 -4.07 16.31 -9.78
C GLU A 172 -2.70 15.84 -9.32
N GLU A 173 -1.73 15.68 -10.23
CA GLU A 173 -0.32 15.44 -9.85
C GLU A 173 0.23 16.60 -9.01
N LEU A 174 -0.20 17.83 -9.28
CA LEU A 174 0.19 19.04 -8.53
C LEU A 174 -0.54 19.13 -7.18
N VAL A 175 -1.77 18.64 -7.06
CA VAL A 175 -2.55 18.69 -5.82
C VAL A 175 -2.03 17.72 -4.76
N ILE A 176 -1.46 16.57 -5.18
CA ILE A 176 -0.79 15.64 -4.26
C ILE A 176 0.52 16.24 -3.69
N LEU A 177 1.13 17.18 -4.42
CA LEU A 177 2.42 17.80 -4.10
C LEU A 177 2.34 19.28 -3.68
N SER A 178 1.19 19.97 -3.83
CA SER A 178 1.09 21.44 -3.74
C SER A 178 0.23 21.98 -2.60
N ARG A 179 -0.14 21.19 -1.60
CA ARG A 179 -0.81 21.71 -0.40
C ARG A 179 0.13 22.35 0.64
N ASP A 180 1.38 22.66 0.23
CA ASP A 180 2.38 23.30 1.08
C ASP A 180 2.82 24.68 0.53
N ALA A 181 1.88 25.56 0.22
CA ALA A 181 2.20 26.98 -0.01
C ALA A 181 1.01 27.83 0.38
N SER A 182 0.76 28.00 1.68
CA SER A 182 0.15 29.18 2.30
C SER A 182 0.21 29.07 3.81
#